data_d769fd0d85fdfd64b1e55b63b8b28006
#
_entry.id   d769fd0d85fdfd64b1e55b63b8b28006
#
_cell.length_a   1.000
_cell.length_b   1.000
_cell.length_c   1.000
_cell.angle_alpha   90.00
_cell.angle_beta   90.00
_cell.angle_gamma   90.00
#
_symmetry.space_group_name_H-M   'P 1'
#
loop_
_entity.id
_entity.type
_entity.pdbx_description
1 polymer ?
#
loop_
_entity_poly.entity_id
_entity_poly.type
_entity_poly.pdbx_seq_one_letter_code
_entity_poly.pdbx_strand_id
1 'polypeptide(L)'
;MTNPVVFIVGCPRSGTTLLRNIVSSHPRIVITPEAHWIPLCYENRKGLTPKGLVTPALICELLAHPTFALFHLGKEEVMGLTSNCEPMSYASFLTAIFDLYGRIRGKDLVGNKTPDLVRKIDTLHSLWPNARFVHLIRDGRDVALSMMNWPRVSHKKPGTFKTWKDDPVSTAAFWWELNVRAGRDAGKSLDPDLYYEMRYESLVSDSKNECVRLCDFLDLPYDNSMLHYYREPVLKTNPELGERRDRHPITRGLRDWCKQMSHNDVERFEAAAGVLLEELGYERACPHAVPIARQHAAAVQSILTKKFAVLY
;
A
#
# COMPACT_ATOMS: atom_id res chain seq x y z
N MET A 1 26.66 3.88 4.12
CA MET A 1 25.31 4.19 4.67
C MET A 1 24.38 3.15 4.12
N THR A 2 23.72 2.37 4.97
CA THR A 2 22.69 1.43 4.55
C THR A 2 21.52 2.23 4.01
N ASN A 3 21.09 1.93 2.80
CA ASN A 3 19.98 2.56 2.11
C ASN A 3 18.68 2.39 2.93
N PRO A 4 18.01 3.45 3.38
CA PRO A 4 16.74 3.29 4.06
C PRO A 4 15.71 2.74 3.07
N VAL A 5 15.08 1.62 3.43
CA VAL A 5 14.00 1.06 2.61
C VAL A 5 12.80 1.99 2.68
N VAL A 6 12.20 2.32 1.53
CA VAL A 6 11.02 3.17 1.44
C VAL A 6 9.78 2.29 1.25
N PHE A 7 8.75 2.47 2.07
CA PHE A 7 7.47 1.77 1.93
C PHE A 7 6.35 2.74 1.56
N ILE A 8 5.74 2.54 0.39
CA ILE A 8 4.50 3.22 0.00
C ILE A 8 3.33 2.35 0.44
N VAL A 9 2.58 2.85 1.40
CA VAL A 9 1.47 2.15 2.06
C VAL A 9 0.18 2.96 2.00
N GLY A 10 -0.94 2.35 2.36
CA GLY A 10 -2.25 3.01 2.46
C GLY A 10 -3.40 2.07 2.17
N CYS A 11 -4.62 2.54 2.29
CA CYS A 11 -5.77 1.72 1.89
C CYS A 11 -5.67 1.36 0.40
N PRO A 12 -5.85 0.08 0.00
CA PRO A 12 -5.96 -0.28 -1.40
C PRO A 12 -6.96 0.64 -2.13
N ARG A 13 -6.67 1.03 -3.35
CA ARG A 13 -7.45 1.95 -4.20
C ARG A 13 -7.29 3.45 -3.88
N SER A 14 -6.41 3.82 -2.96
CA SER A 14 -6.08 5.23 -2.67
C SER A 14 -5.15 5.90 -3.69
N GLY A 15 -4.72 5.20 -4.74
CA GLY A 15 -3.81 5.77 -5.76
C GLY A 15 -2.33 5.42 -5.56
N THR A 16 -2.01 4.46 -4.71
CA THR A 16 -0.62 4.02 -4.42
C THR A 16 0.14 3.55 -5.66
N THR A 17 -0.54 3.03 -6.70
CA THR A 17 0.09 2.68 -7.98
C THR A 17 0.52 3.93 -8.77
N LEU A 18 -0.26 5.00 -8.73
CA LEU A 18 0.12 6.29 -9.31
C LEU A 18 1.38 6.80 -8.61
N LEU A 19 1.38 6.85 -7.28
CA LEU A 19 2.52 7.32 -6.49
C LEU A 19 3.77 6.45 -6.75
N ARG A 20 3.65 5.12 -6.80
CA ARG A 20 4.74 4.22 -7.20
C ARG A 20 5.35 4.62 -8.54
N ASN A 21 4.51 4.90 -9.55
CA ASN A 21 4.98 5.25 -10.90
C ASN A 21 5.70 6.59 -10.89
N ILE A 22 5.18 7.58 -10.19
CA ILE A 22 5.80 8.90 -10.01
C ILE A 22 7.18 8.74 -9.35
N VAL A 23 7.26 8.03 -8.22
CA VAL A 23 8.51 7.84 -7.49
C VAL A 23 9.52 7.03 -8.29
N SER A 24 9.10 5.96 -8.98
CA SER A 24 10.02 5.12 -9.76
C SER A 24 10.60 5.80 -11.00
N SER A 25 10.02 6.92 -11.47
CA SER A 25 10.59 7.70 -12.57
C SER A 25 11.72 8.63 -12.13
N HIS A 26 11.88 8.87 -10.83
CA HIS A 26 13.04 9.59 -10.30
C HIS A 26 14.34 8.80 -10.60
N PRO A 27 15.44 9.47 -11.02
CA PRO A 27 16.68 8.80 -11.48
C PRO A 27 17.34 7.91 -10.42
N ARG A 28 17.16 8.19 -9.12
CA ARG A 28 17.87 7.50 -8.04
C ARG A 28 17.06 6.43 -7.31
N ILE A 29 15.72 6.42 -7.41
CA ILE A 29 14.88 5.48 -6.65
C ILE A 29 14.04 4.60 -7.57
N VAL A 30 13.84 3.35 -7.18
CA VAL A 30 12.86 2.44 -7.80
C VAL A 30 12.01 1.76 -6.74
N ILE A 31 10.72 1.58 -7.04
CA ILE A 31 9.77 0.92 -6.16
C ILE A 31 9.43 -0.47 -6.70
N THR A 32 9.65 -1.50 -5.88
CA THR A 32 9.39 -2.90 -6.23
C THR A 32 7.90 -3.20 -6.41
N PRO A 33 7.54 -4.32 -7.05
CA PRO A 33 6.19 -4.87 -7.04
C PRO A 33 5.69 -5.19 -5.63
N GLU A 34 4.39 -5.47 -5.51
CA GLU A 34 3.77 -5.81 -4.23
C GLU A 34 4.37 -7.08 -3.61
N ALA A 35 4.67 -7.02 -2.32
CA ALA A 35 5.36 -8.04 -1.56
C ALA A 35 4.66 -8.35 -0.23
N HIS A 36 3.41 -8.82 -0.31
CA HIS A 36 2.62 -9.23 0.86
C HIS A 36 3.30 -10.34 1.69
N TRP A 37 4.19 -11.10 1.06
CA TRP A 37 4.95 -12.17 1.70
C TRP A 37 5.98 -11.67 2.72
N ILE A 38 6.40 -10.41 2.68
CA ILE A 38 7.41 -9.86 3.59
C ILE A 38 7.02 -10.07 5.06
N PRO A 39 5.91 -9.50 5.58
CA PRO A 39 5.53 -9.73 6.96
C PRO A 39 5.07 -11.17 7.20
N LEU A 40 4.42 -11.81 6.23
CA LEU A 40 3.88 -13.17 6.40
C LEU A 40 4.97 -14.21 6.66
N CYS A 41 6.08 -14.18 5.93
CA CYS A 41 7.20 -15.09 6.15
C CYS A 41 7.86 -14.82 7.51
N TYR A 42 7.99 -13.55 7.89
CA TYR A 42 8.59 -13.16 9.15
C TYR A 42 7.76 -13.60 10.36
N GLU A 43 6.48 -13.26 10.38
CA GLU A 43 5.55 -13.53 11.48
C GLU A 43 5.30 -15.04 11.65
N ASN A 44 5.13 -15.76 10.55
CA ASN A 44 4.93 -17.22 10.56
C ASN A 44 6.23 -18.01 10.76
N ARG A 45 7.38 -17.36 10.85
CA ARG A 45 8.70 -17.99 11.00
C ARG A 45 9.02 -19.02 9.92
N LYS A 46 8.33 -18.97 8.80
CA LYS A 46 8.40 -19.98 7.75
C LYS A 46 9.73 -19.89 7.00
N GLY A 47 10.46 -21.00 6.98
CA GLY A 47 11.78 -21.05 6.37
C GLY A 47 12.86 -20.24 7.11
N LEU A 48 12.63 -19.89 8.38
CA LEU A 48 13.61 -19.27 9.26
C LEU A 48 14.07 -20.25 10.35
N THR A 49 15.34 -20.15 10.74
CA THR A 49 15.82 -20.85 11.93
C THR A 49 15.17 -20.27 13.20
N PRO A 50 15.28 -20.94 14.38
CA PRO A 50 14.83 -20.37 15.64
C PRO A 50 15.45 -19.00 15.96
N LYS A 51 16.67 -18.73 15.48
CA LYS A 51 17.36 -17.45 15.62
C LYS A 51 16.95 -16.40 14.57
N GLY A 52 16.00 -16.70 13.66
CA GLY A 52 15.55 -15.78 12.61
C GLY A 52 16.47 -15.68 11.40
N LEU A 53 17.37 -16.65 11.21
CA LEU A 53 18.26 -16.70 10.05
C LEU A 53 17.56 -17.39 8.88
N VAL A 54 17.84 -16.92 7.68
CA VAL A 54 17.30 -17.45 6.42
C VAL A 54 17.83 -18.86 6.15
N THR A 55 16.94 -19.75 5.68
CA THR A 55 17.31 -21.08 5.23
C THR A 55 17.12 -21.24 3.72
N PRO A 56 17.75 -22.24 3.09
CA PRO A 56 17.48 -22.57 1.68
C PRO A 56 16.00 -22.81 1.36
N ALA A 57 15.23 -23.34 2.33
CA ALA A 57 13.80 -23.57 2.18
C ALA A 57 13.02 -22.28 1.96
N LEU A 58 13.35 -21.19 2.69
CA LEU A 58 12.74 -19.88 2.47
C LEU A 58 13.05 -19.35 1.05
N ILE A 59 14.31 -19.48 0.61
CA ILE A 59 14.71 -19.00 -0.72
C ILE A 59 13.93 -19.72 -1.81
N CYS A 60 13.81 -21.05 -1.71
CA CYS A 60 13.04 -21.85 -2.66
C CYS A 60 11.55 -21.44 -2.67
N GLU A 61 10.99 -21.19 -1.49
CA GLU A 61 9.60 -20.75 -1.38
C GLU A 61 9.37 -19.38 -1.99
N LEU A 62 10.26 -18.41 -1.74
CA LEU A 62 10.17 -17.08 -2.34
C LEU A 62 10.29 -17.14 -3.85
N LEU A 63 11.25 -17.90 -4.39
CA LEU A 63 11.41 -18.09 -5.83
C LEU A 63 10.19 -18.73 -6.50
N ALA A 64 9.45 -19.57 -5.78
CA ALA A 64 8.20 -20.17 -6.24
C ALA A 64 6.97 -19.24 -6.05
N HIS A 65 7.11 -18.13 -5.32
CA HIS A 65 5.99 -17.27 -5.00
C HIS A 65 5.56 -16.42 -6.22
N PRO A 66 4.27 -16.43 -6.62
CA PRO A 66 3.81 -15.76 -7.85
C PRO A 66 4.13 -14.26 -7.90
N THR A 67 4.02 -13.55 -6.74
CA THR A 67 4.31 -12.11 -6.70
C THR A 67 5.83 -11.83 -6.66
N PHE A 68 6.65 -12.78 -6.20
CA PHE A 68 8.10 -12.65 -6.27
C PHE A 68 8.60 -12.73 -7.72
N ALA A 69 7.97 -13.54 -8.56
CA ALA A 69 8.29 -13.62 -9.99
C ALA A 69 8.18 -12.24 -10.70
N LEU A 70 7.36 -11.32 -10.18
CA LEU A 70 7.22 -9.96 -10.72
C LEU A 70 8.45 -9.07 -10.48
N PHE A 71 9.36 -9.48 -9.61
CA PHE A 71 10.63 -8.78 -9.42
C PHE A 71 11.57 -8.97 -10.61
N HIS A 72 11.35 -10.01 -11.43
CA HIS A 72 12.20 -10.37 -12.57
C HIS A 72 13.68 -10.49 -12.19
N LEU A 73 13.96 -11.10 -11.03
CA LEU A 73 15.31 -11.44 -10.58
C LEU A 73 15.66 -12.86 -11.00
N GLY A 74 16.89 -13.08 -11.42
CA GLY A 74 17.39 -14.40 -11.78
C GLY A 74 17.49 -15.32 -10.56
N LYS A 75 17.11 -16.60 -10.72
CA LYS A 75 17.18 -17.58 -9.64
C LYS A 75 18.60 -17.70 -9.07
N GLU A 76 19.60 -17.76 -9.96
CA GLU A 76 21.01 -17.91 -9.60
C GLU A 76 21.51 -16.67 -8.85
N GLU A 77 21.09 -15.47 -9.26
CA GLU A 77 21.45 -14.22 -8.59
C GLU A 77 20.90 -14.20 -7.15
N VAL A 78 19.62 -14.59 -6.95
CA VAL A 78 18.99 -14.64 -5.63
C VAL A 78 19.63 -15.71 -4.76
N MET A 79 19.91 -16.90 -5.29
CA MET A 79 20.61 -17.96 -4.56
C MET A 79 22.04 -17.55 -4.20
N GLY A 80 22.71 -16.82 -5.08
CA GLY A 80 24.07 -16.30 -4.88
C GLY A 80 24.19 -15.33 -3.70
N LEU A 81 23.09 -14.66 -3.31
CA LEU A 81 23.10 -13.74 -2.15
C LEU A 81 23.48 -14.44 -0.83
N THR A 82 23.29 -15.75 -0.73
CA THR A 82 23.58 -16.52 0.50
C THR A 82 24.74 -17.53 0.32
N SER A 83 25.26 -17.70 -0.89
CA SER A 83 26.23 -18.80 -1.18
C SER A 83 27.62 -18.59 -0.57
N ASN A 84 28.02 -17.35 -0.33
CA ASN A 84 29.37 -17.01 0.14
C ASN A 84 29.36 -16.21 1.46
N CYS A 85 28.23 -16.15 2.15
CA CYS A 85 28.07 -15.32 3.34
C CYS A 85 27.76 -16.16 4.59
N GLU A 86 28.08 -15.63 5.76
CA GLU A 86 27.53 -16.14 7.01
C GLU A 86 25.99 -16.12 6.98
N PRO A 87 25.33 -16.96 7.80
CA PRO A 87 23.87 -17.02 7.83
C PRO A 87 23.27 -15.63 8.05
N MET A 88 22.44 -15.19 7.11
CA MET A 88 21.84 -13.86 7.10
C MET A 88 20.56 -13.80 7.91
N SER A 89 20.31 -12.66 8.59
CA SER A 89 19.00 -12.35 9.13
C SER A 89 17.98 -12.16 8.01
N TYR A 90 16.69 -12.30 8.33
CA TYR A 90 15.62 -12.09 7.36
C TYR A 90 15.67 -10.67 6.76
N ALA A 91 15.84 -9.65 7.60
CA ALA A 91 15.96 -8.25 7.14
C ALA A 91 17.17 -8.05 6.21
N SER A 92 18.35 -8.58 6.58
CA SER A 92 19.55 -8.46 5.74
C SER A 92 19.39 -9.13 4.38
N PHE A 93 18.76 -10.30 4.35
CA PHE A 93 18.49 -11.02 3.09
C PHE A 93 17.53 -10.25 2.18
N LEU A 94 16.45 -9.71 2.73
CA LEU A 94 15.52 -8.88 1.95
C LEU A 94 16.15 -7.57 1.49
N THR A 95 17.00 -6.95 2.31
CA THR A 95 17.78 -5.78 1.88
C THR A 95 18.66 -6.13 0.69
N ALA A 96 19.36 -7.28 0.72
CA ALA A 96 20.16 -7.73 -0.40
C ALA A 96 19.32 -7.99 -1.68
N ILE A 97 18.09 -8.49 -1.55
CA ILE A 97 17.14 -8.62 -2.67
C ILE A 97 16.76 -7.22 -3.22
N PHE A 98 16.48 -6.24 -2.36
CA PHE A 98 16.16 -4.89 -2.79
C PHE A 98 17.36 -4.22 -3.46
N ASP A 99 18.55 -4.36 -2.90
CA ASP A 99 19.79 -3.83 -3.50
C ASP A 99 20.07 -4.47 -4.88
N LEU A 100 19.86 -5.78 -5.02
CA LEU A 100 19.95 -6.47 -6.30
C LEU A 100 18.93 -5.90 -7.30
N TYR A 101 17.68 -5.69 -6.86
CA TYR A 101 16.61 -5.13 -7.68
C TYR A 101 16.93 -3.71 -8.17
N GLY A 102 17.49 -2.87 -7.30
CA GLY A 102 17.93 -1.51 -7.61
C GLY A 102 19.12 -1.50 -8.57
N ARG A 103 20.16 -2.28 -8.25
CA ARG A 103 21.40 -2.37 -9.06
C ARG A 103 21.14 -2.76 -10.50
N ILE A 104 20.29 -3.77 -10.76
CA ILE A 104 19.93 -4.20 -12.11
C ILE A 104 19.22 -3.07 -12.88
N ARG A 105 18.63 -2.10 -12.19
CA ARG A 105 17.91 -0.97 -12.78
C ARG A 105 18.67 0.36 -12.71
N GLY A 106 19.93 0.33 -12.27
CA GLY A 106 20.77 1.52 -12.15
C GLY A 106 20.25 2.52 -11.09
N LYS A 107 19.61 2.02 -10.02
CA LYS A 107 19.04 2.82 -8.93
C LYS A 107 19.73 2.49 -7.60
N ASP A 108 20.08 3.51 -6.86
CA ASP A 108 20.77 3.40 -5.57
C ASP A 108 19.83 3.40 -4.36
N LEU A 109 18.57 3.80 -4.54
CA LEU A 109 17.53 3.75 -3.52
C LEU A 109 16.40 2.81 -3.97
N VAL A 110 15.92 1.97 -3.08
CA VAL A 110 14.86 1.01 -3.38
C VAL A 110 13.76 1.08 -2.34
N GLY A 111 12.51 1.05 -2.81
CA GLY A 111 11.36 0.94 -1.95
C GLY A 111 10.42 -0.19 -2.39
N ASN A 112 9.37 -0.37 -1.62
CA ASN A 112 8.29 -1.31 -1.90
C ASN A 112 6.94 -0.61 -1.88
N LYS A 113 6.05 -0.94 -2.82
CA LYS A 113 4.66 -0.50 -2.76
C LYS A 113 3.75 -1.71 -2.58
N THR A 114 3.25 -1.86 -1.37
CA THR A 114 2.22 -2.83 -1.01
C THR A 114 1.23 -2.14 -0.10
N PRO A 115 0.06 -1.73 -0.60
CA PRO A 115 -0.87 -0.89 0.16
C PRO A 115 -1.24 -1.49 1.52
N ASP A 116 -1.57 -2.77 1.56
CA ASP A 116 -2.00 -3.49 2.77
C ASP A 116 -0.93 -3.53 3.88
N LEU A 117 0.33 -3.26 3.57
CA LEU A 117 1.41 -3.15 4.57
C LEU A 117 1.23 -1.95 5.50
N VAL A 118 0.28 -1.07 5.24
CA VAL A 118 -0.15 -0.02 6.18
C VAL A 118 -0.53 -0.58 7.56
N ARG A 119 -0.99 -1.83 7.63
CA ARG A 119 -1.34 -2.52 8.87
C ARG A 119 -0.18 -3.32 9.47
N LYS A 120 1.00 -3.23 8.90
CA LYS A 120 2.20 -3.98 9.28
C LYS A 120 3.42 -3.06 9.44
N ILE A 121 3.19 -1.76 9.61
CA ILE A 121 4.24 -0.75 9.79
C ILE A 121 5.14 -1.14 10.97
N ASP A 122 4.58 -1.57 12.09
CA ASP A 122 5.35 -1.98 13.27
C ASP A 122 6.28 -3.17 12.97
N THR A 123 5.77 -4.19 12.27
CA THR A 123 6.59 -5.34 11.81
C THR A 123 7.70 -4.89 10.88
N LEU A 124 7.38 -4.00 9.91
CA LEU A 124 8.38 -3.50 8.97
C LEU A 124 9.42 -2.62 9.66
N HIS A 125 9.01 -1.78 10.60
CA HIS A 125 9.91 -0.95 11.40
C HIS A 125 10.84 -1.81 12.27
N SER A 126 10.33 -2.91 12.85
CA SER A 126 11.18 -3.85 13.59
C SER A 126 12.24 -4.53 12.71
N LEU A 127 11.95 -4.75 11.42
CA LEU A 127 12.91 -5.29 10.45
C LEU A 127 13.90 -4.23 9.95
N TRP A 128 13.43 -3.01 9.75
CA TRP A 128 14.20 -1.87 9.25
C TRP A 128 13.92 -0.62 10.09
N PRO A 129 14.66 -0.41 11.20
CA PRO A 129 14.40 0.73 12.09
C PRO A 129 14.51 2.11 11.43
N ASN A 130 15.23 2.20 10.31
CA ASN A 130 15.41 3.44 9.53
C ASN A 130 14.52 3.47 8.27
N ALA A 131 13.53 2.56 8.15
CA ALA A 131 12.61 2.58 7.01
C ALA A 131 11.75 3.83 7.02
N ARG A 132 11.51 4.38 5.82
CA ARG A 132 10.62 5.52 5.62
C ARG A 132 9.28 5.07 5.06
N PHE A 133 8.20 5.52 5.68
CA PHE A 133 6.83 5.15 5.33
C PHE A 133 6.11 6.33 4.70
N VAL A 134 5.67 6.18 3.47
CA VAL A 134 4.79 7.15 2.77
C VAL A 134 3.38 6.60 2.78
N HIS A 135 2.54 7.15 3.66
CA HIS A 135 1.13 6.75 3.79
C HIS A 135 0.24 7.62 2.92
N LEU A 136 -0.23 7.06 1.80
CA LEU A 136 -1.14 7.75 0.89
C LEU A 136 -2.59 7.59 1.35
N ILE A 137 -3.22 8.69 1.72
CA ILE A 137 -4.63 8.77 2.12
C ILE A 137 -5.43 9.45 1.01
N ARG A 138 -6.62 8.92 0.75
CA ARG A 138 -7.60 9.45 -0.19
C ARG A 138 -8.98 9.47 0.45
N ASP A 139 -9.88 10.35 -0.03
CA ASP A 139 -11.28 10.36 0.38
C ASP A 139 -11.87 8.94 0.29
N GLY A 140 -12.38 8.45 1.42
CA GLY A 140 -12.87 7.09 1.54
C GLY A 140 -14.05 6.78 0.63
N ARG A 141 -14.86 7.78 0.28
CA ARG A 141 -16.00 7.65 -0.63
C ARG A 141 -15.52 7.35 -2.06
N ASP A 142 -14.45 8.00 -2.50
CA ASP A 142 -13.79 7.69 -3.78
C ASP A 142 -13.13 6.32 -3.78
N VAL A 143 -12.56 5.91 -2.63
CA VAL A 143 -12.01 4.57 -2.45
C VAL A 143 -13.11 3.52 -2.55
N ALA A 144 -14.25 3.71 -1.86
CA ALA A 144 -15.41 2.82 -1.91
C ALA A 144 -15.94 2.68 -3.34
N LEU A 145 -16.11 3.80 -4.04
CA LEU A 145 -16.52 3.83 -5.45
C LEU A 145 -15.53 3.03 -6.34
N SER A 146 -14.23 3.15 -6.09
CA SER A 146 -13.22 2.36 -6.81
C SER A 146 -13.26 0.87 -6.46
N MET A 147 -13.57 0.53 -5.21
CA MET A 147 -13.71 -0.86 -4.76
C MET A 147 -14.93 -1.54 -5.37
N MET A 148 -16.08 -0.87 -5.39
CA MET A 148 -17.32 -1.39 -6.00
C MET A 148 -17.13 -1.70 -7.49
N ASN A 149 -16.30 -0.93 -8.19
CA ASN A 149 -15.99 -1.15 -9.60
C ASN A 149 -14.76 -2.07 -9.82
N TRP A 150 -14.26 -2.73 -8.79
CA TRP A 150 -13.08 -3.59 -8.91
C TRP A 150 -13.48 -5.06 -9.10
N PRO A 151 -13.16 -5.69 -10.24
CA PRO A 151 -13.61 -7.06 -10.56
C PRO A 151 -13.23 -8.11 -9.51
N ARG A 152 -12.08 -7.94 -8.84
CA ARG A 152 -11.61 -8.89 -7.81
C ARG A 152 -12.48 -8.94 -6.56
N VAL A 153 -13.04 -7.80 -6.15
CA VAL A 153 -13.89 -7.72 -4.97
C VAL A 153 -15.28 -8.24 -5.32
N SER A 154 -15.76 -7.96 -6.55
CA SER A 154 -17.08 -8.36 -7.00
C SER A 154 -17.22 -9.85 -7.36
N HIS A 155 -16.15 -10.51 -7.84
CA HIS A 155 -16.28 -11.84 -8.48
C HIS A 155 -15.45 -12.99 -7.87
N LYS A 156 -14.36 -12.74 -7.13
CA LYS A 156 -13.41 -13.82 -6.81
C LYS A 156 -13.10 -14.10 -5.34
N LYS A 157 -13.52 -13.28 -4.37
CA LYS A 157 -13.26 -13.57 -2.94
C LYS A 157 -14.39 -13.16 -2.00
N PRO A 158 -15.53 -13.86 -2.02
CA PRO A 158 -16.62 -13.63 -1.04
C PRO A 158 -16.14 -13.84 0.41
N GLY A 159 -15.10 -14.66 0.62
CA GLY A 159 -14.59 -14.98 1.96
C GLY A 159 -13.78 -13.89 2.63
N THR A 160 -13.25 -12.90 1.90
CA THR A 160 -12.46 -11.81 2.51
C THR A 160 -13.39 -10.77 3.15
N PHE A 161 -14.51 -10.47 2.50
CA PHE A 161 -15.53 -9.55 2.99
C PHE A 161 -16.90 -10.26 3.03
N LYS A 162 -17.21 -10.92 4.14
CA LYS A 162 -18.48 -11.63 4.30
C LYS A 162 -19.72 -10.71 4.08
N THR A 163 -19.59 -9.46 4.46
CA THR A 163 -20.63 -8.43 4.37
C THR A 163 -20.72 -7.76 2.99
N TRP A 164 -19.78 -8.04 2.08
CA TRP A 164 -19.71 -7.37 0.78
C TRP A 164 -20.95 -7.57 -0.10
N LYS A 165 -21.57 -8.75 -0.05
CA LYS A 165 -22.78 -9.04 -0.84
C LYS A 165 -23.98 -8.22 -0.37
N ASP A 166 -24.08 -8.04 0.93
CA ASP A 166 -25.26 -7.46 1.57
C ASP A 166 -25.16 -5.94 1.66
N ASP A 167 -23.96 -5.43 2.00
CA ASP A 167 -23.68 -4.00 2.11
C ASP A 167 -22.25 -3.69 1.68
N PRO A 168 -21.98 -3.53 0.37
CA PRO A 168 -20.65 -3.23 -0.15
C PRO A 168 -20.13 -1.85 0.30
N VAL A 169 -21.03 -0.87 0.48
CA VAL A 169 -20.66 0.51 0.82
C VAL A 169 -20.15 0.59 2.25
N SER A 170 -20.94 0.12 3.22
CA SER A 170 -20.50 0.12 4.63
C SER A 170 -19.27 -0.78 4.82
N THR A 171 -19.19 -1.90 4.09
CA THR A 171 -18.00 -2.77 4.11
C THR A 171 -16.75 -2.04 3.61
N ALA A 172 -16.85 -1.29 2.52
CA ALA A 172 -15.75 -0.47 2.00
C ALA A 172 -15.36 0.65 2.97
N ALA A 173 -16.36 1.29 3.62
CA ALA A 173 -16.13 2.35 4.60
C ALA A 173 -15.31 1.84 5.79
N PHE A 174 -15.71 0.73 6.41
CA PHE A 174 -14.95 0.13 7.52
C PHE A 174 -13.57 -0.36 7.09
N TRP A 175 -13.45 -0.95 5.90
CA TRP A 175 -12.15 -1.35 5.38
C TRP A 175 -11.21 -0.16 5.19
N TRP A 176 -11.72 0.95 4.64
CA TRP A 176 -10.95 2.18 4.50
C TRP A 176 -10.54 2.74 5.86
N GLU A 177 -11.49 2.86 6.80
CA GLU A 177 -11.23 3.35 8.16
C GLU A 177 -10.16 2.51 8.87
N LEU A 178 -10.29 1.18 8.83
CA LEU A 178 -9.32 0.26 9.43
C LEU A 178 -7.90 0.50 8.91
N ASN A 179 -7.73 0.62 7.59
CA ASN A 179 -6.41 0.81 6.99
C ASN A 179 -5.84 2.21 7.32
N VAL A 180 -6.67 3.25 7.25
CA VAL A 180 -6.21 4.61 7.54
C VAL A 180 -5.83 4.76 9.01
N ARG A 181 -6.68 4.29 9.93
CA ARG A 181 -6.37 4.35 11.37
C ARG A 181 -5.12 3.54 11.71
N ALA A 182 -4.99 2.32 11.22
CA ALA A 182 -3.81 1.50 11.46
C ALA A 182 -2.51 2.21 11.04
N GLY A 183 -2.49 2.83 9.85
CA GLY A 183 -1.32 3.58 9.39
C GLY A 183 -1.03 4.81 10.24
N ARG A 184 -2.06 5.59 10.61
CA ARG A 184 -1.91 6.79 11.43
C ARG A 184 -1.50 6.47 12.86
N ASP A 185 -2.03 5.40 13.44
CA ASP A 185 -1.69 4.99 14.81
C ASP A 185 -0.26 4.48 14.89
N ALA A 186 0.16 3.65 13.93
CA ALA A 186 1.57 3.26 13.82
C ALA A 186 2.48 4.48 13.58
N GLY A 187 2.09 5.39 12.69
CA GLY A 187 2.84 6.62 12.39
C GLY A 187 3.08 7.52 13.59
N LYS A 188 2.12 7.59 14.54
CA LYS A 188 2.27 8.36 15.80
C LYS A 188 3.38 7.81 16.71
N SER A 189 3.72 6.53 16.57
CA SER A 189 4.74 5.85 17.38
C SER A 189 6.13 5.91 16.75
N LEU A 190 6.23 6.39 15.50
CA LEU A 190 7.48 6.53 14.77
C LEU A 190 8.08 7.93 14.96
N ASP A 191 9.38 8.03 14.70
CA ASP A 191 10.03 9.32 14.53
C ASP A 191 9.38 10.08 13.36
N PRO A 192 9.10 11.40 13.50
CA PRO A 192 8.53 12.21 12.42
C PRO A 192 9.28 12.13 11.08
N ASP A 193 10.58 11.91 11.10
CA ASP A 193 11.40 11.76 9.91
C ASP A 193 11.23 10.39 9.20
N LEU A 194 10.47 9.47 9.80
CA LEU A 194 10.22 8.13 9.24
C LEU A 194 8.82 7.95 8.70
N TYR A 195 7.90 8.88 8.94
CA TYR A 195 6.50 8.74 8.50
C TYR A 195 6.00 10.02 7.86
N TYR A 196 5.53 9.90 6.59
CA TYR A 196 4.99 11.00 5.79
C TYR A 196 3.56 10.68 5.35
N GLU A 197 2.59 11.45 5.83
CA GLU A 197 1.19 11.36 5.41
C GLU A 197 0.94 12.25 4.20
N MET A 198 0.61 11.64 3.06
CA MET A 198 0.32 12.32 1.80
C MET A 198 -1.15 12.20 1.43
N ARG A 199 -1.76 13.29 0.96
CA ARG A 199 -3.11 13.29 0.43
C ARG A 199 -3.11 13.05 -1.07
N TYR A 200 -3.93 12.10 -1.52
CA TYR A 200 -4.11 11.84 -2.96
C TYR A 200 -4.61 13.08 -3.70
N GLU A 201 -5.53 13.82 -3.10
CA GLU A 201 -6.11 15.04 -3.66
C GLU A 201 -5.05 16.12 -3.86
N SER A 202 -4.13 16.30 -2.92
CA SER A 202 -2.99 17.21 -3.05
C SER A 202 -2.04 16.74 -4.14
N LEU A 203 -1.71 15.43 -4.17
CA LEU A 203 -0.85 14.85 -5.20
C LEU A 203 -1.38 15.11 -6.62
N VAL A 204 -2.70 15.04 -6.84
CA VAL A 204 -3.27 15.26 -8.19
C VAL A 204 -3.57 16.73 -8.49
N SER A 205 -3.72 17.58 -7.46
CA SER A 205 -4.02 19.01 -7.64
C SER A 205 -2.77 19.88 -7.73
N ASP A 206 -1.71 19.52 -7.01
CA ASP A 206 -0.45 20.25 -6.91
C ASP A 206 0.75 19.28 -6.95
N SER A 207 0.79 18.50 -8.01
CA SER A 207 1.74 17.38 -8.17
C SER A 207 3.19 17.78 -8.01
N LYS A 208 3.57 18.98 -8.51
CA LYS A 208 4.96 19.44 -8.43
C LYS A 208 5.39 19.67 -6.98
N ASN A 209 4.62 20.43 -6.22
CA ASN A 209 4.98 20.76 -4.85
C ASN A 209 4.88 19.52 -3.95
N GLU A 210 3.93 18.59 -4.19
CA GLU A 210 3.87 17.31 -3.50
C GLU A 210 5.10 16.42 -3.78
N CYS A 211 5.58 16.40 -5.05
CA CYS A 211 6.81 15.66 -5.38
C CYS A 211 8.05 16.31 -4.73
N VAL A 212 8.12 17.65 -4.63
CA VAL A 212 9.20 18.33 -3.92
C VAL A 212 9.21 17.92 -2.44
N ARG A 213 8.07 18.07 -1.74
CA ARG A 213 7.95 17.67 -0.33
C ARG A 213 8.29 16.19 -0.09
N LEU A 214 7.86 15.33 -1.01
CA LEU A 214 8.20 13.90 -0.93
C LEU A 214 9.71 13.67 -1.10
N CYS A 215 10.35 14.37 -2.04
CA CYS A 215 11.79 14.27 -2.24
C CYS A 215 12.56 14.77 -1.01
N ASP A 216 12.12 15.88 -0.40
CA ASP A 216 12.71 16.38 0.85
C ASP A 216 12.61 15.33 1.97
N PHE A 217 11.45 14.69 2.13
CA PHE A 217 11.26 13.59 3.08
C PHE A 217 12.16 12.39 2.80
N LEU A 218 12.46 12.11 1.52
CA LEU A 218 13.29 10.97 1.11
C LEU A 218 14.80 11.29 1.03
N ASP A 219 15.23 12.51 1.37
CA ASP A 219 16.59 13.03 1.17
C ASP A 219 17.06 12.91 -0.30
N LEU A 220 16.15 13.22 -1.22
CA LEU A 220 16.41 13.22 -2.65
C LEU A 220 16.26 14.64 -3.23
N PRO A 221 17.11 15.04 -4.18
CA PRO A 221 16.83 16.23 -4.96
C PRO A 221 15.58 15.99 -5.81
N TYR A 222 14.70 17.00 -5.93
CA TYR A 222 13.57 16.90 -6.84
C TYR A 222 14.04 16.72 -8.28
N ASP A 223 13.38 15.81 -9.01
CA ASP A 223 13.59 15.61 -10.45
C ASP A 223 12.27 15.71 -11.23
N ASN A 224 12.29 16.44 -12.34
CA ASN A 224 11.10 16.68 -13.14
C ASN A 224 10.57 15.45 -13.90
N SER A 225 11.36 14.38 -14.02
CA SER A 225 10.91 13.09 -14.56
C SER A 225 9.71 12.53 -13.79
N MET A 226 9.60 12.84 -12.50
CA MET A 226 8.48 12.43 -11.66
C MET A 226 7.12 12.89 -12.20
N LEU A 227 7.05 14.09 -12.80
CA LEU A 227 5.83 14.61 -13.43
C LEU A 227 5.58 14.01 -14.82
N HIS A 228 6.58 13.38 -15.41
CA HIS A 228 6.52 12.78 -16.74
C HIS A 228 6.58 11.23 -16.73
N TYR A 229 6.32 10.61 -15.56
CA TYR A 229 6.36 9.16 -15.33
C TYR A 229 5.61 8.34 -16.40
N TYR A 230 4.60 8.90 -17.04
CA TYR A 230 3.79 8.25 -18.08
C TYR A 230 4.55 8.09 -19.42
N ARG A 231 5.70 8.77 -19.59
CA ARG A 231 6.59 8.64 -20.75
C ARG A 231 7.58 7.48 -20.62
N GLU A 232 7.80 7.00 -19.40
CA GLU A 232 8.70 5.89 -19.13
C GLU A 232 8.12 4.56 -19.63
N PRO A 233 8.95 3.64 -20.18
CA PRO A 233 8.49 2.33 -20.59
C PRO A 233 7.88 1.59 -19.39
N VAL A 234 6.74 0.97 -19.61
CA VAL A 234 6.07 0.16 -18.58
C VAL A 234 6.90 -1.11 -18.35
N LEU A 235 7.50 -1.24 -17.16
CA LEU A 235 8.03 -2.52 -16.73
C LEU A 235 6.89 -3.54 -16.78
N LYS A 236 7.17 -4.79 -17.24
CA LYS A 236 6.16 -5.84 -17.39
C LYS A 236 5.24 -5.87 -16.17
N THR A 237 3.98 -5.52 -16.37
CA THR A 237 2.96 -5.48 -15.33
C THR A 237 2.15 -6.77 -15.38
N ASN A 238 1.65 -7.22 -14.24
CA ASN A 238 0.68 -8.31 -14.21
C ASN A 238 -0.74 -7.71 -14.23
N PRO A 239 -1.49 -7.84 -15.34
CA PRO A 239 -2.86 -7.32 -15.44
C PRO A 239 -3.80 -7.94 -14.40
N GLU A 240 -3.54 -9.19 -13.98
CA GLU A 240 -4.33 -9.89 -12.96
C GLU A 240 -4.18 -9.24 -11.57
N LEU A 241 -3.09 -8.51 -11.33
CA LEU A 241 -2.88 -7.74 -10.11
C LEU A 241 -3.49 -6.33 -10.16
N GLY A 242 -4.23 -6.00 -11.23
CA GLY A 242 -4.90 -4.70 -11.40
C GLY A 242 -3.92 -3.58 -11.79
N GLU A 243 -2.70 -3.93 -12.17
CA GLU A 243 -1.73 -2.99 -12.73
C GLU A 243 -2.15 -2.67 -14.17
N ARG A 244 -2.46 -1.42 -14.45
CA ARG A 244 -2.78 -0.98 -15.81
C ARG A 244 -1.49 -0.89 -16.62
N ARG A 245 -1.50 -1.42 -17.84
CA ARG A 245 -0.39 -1.29 -18.79
C ARG A 245 -0.21 0.17 -19.25
N ASP A 246 -1.31 0.92 -19.29
CA ASP A 246 -1.31 2.29 -19.78
C ASP A 246 -1.05 3.25 -18.62
N ARG A 247 0.02 4.00 -18.73
CA ARG A 247 0.31 5.12 -17.86
C ARG A 247 -0.26 6.38 -18.49
N HIS A 248 -1.20 7.00 -17.81
CA HIS A 248 -1.75 8.29 -18.23
C HIS A 248 -1.17 9.41 -17.37
N PRO A 249 -1.09 10.63 -17.89
CA PRO A 249 -0.78 11.81 -17.08
C PRO A 249 -1.70 11.87 -15.84
N ILE A 250 -1.24 12.56 -14.81
CA ILE A 250 -2.05 12.79 -13.62
C ILE A 250 -3.39 13.41 -14.05
N THR A 251 -4.48 12.71 -13.75
CA THR A 251 -5.83 13.12 -14.13
C THR A 251 -6.68 13.27 -12.90
N ARG A 252 -7.26 14.46 -12.71
CA ARG A 252 -8.21 14.73 -11.64
C ARG A 252 -9.56 14.10 -11.95
N GLY A 253 -10.33 13.75 -10.91
CA GLY A 253 -11.73 13.36 -11.06
C GLY A 253 -11.96 12.00 -11.73
N LEU A 254 -10.95 11.10 -11.78
CA LEU A 254 -11.13 9.73 -12.28
C LEU A 254 -12.19 8.94 -11.48
N ARG A 255 -12.33 9.27 -10.22
CA ARG A 255 -13.42 8.91 -9.34
C ARG A 255 -13.87 10.21 -8.66
N ASP A 256 -15.15 10.45 -8.67
CA ASP A 256 -15.78 11.65 -8.13
C ASP A 256 -17.08 11.19 -7.46
N TRP A 257 -16.98 10.95 -6.15
CA TRP A 257 -18.10 10.46 -5.37
C TRP A 257 -19.30 11.40 -5.42
N CYS A 258 -19.06 12.72 -5.51
CA CYS A 258 -20.14 13.70 -5.62
C CYS A 258 -21.03 13.50 -6.86
N LYS A 259 -20.45 12.97 -7.94
CA LYS A 259 -21.16 12.73 -9.21
C LYS A 259 -21.57 11.29 -9.43
N GLN A 260 -20.88 10.34 -8.81
CA GLN A 260 -20.97 8.92 -9.17
C GLN A 260 -21.61 8.05 -8.07
N MET A 261 -21.70 8.55 -6.82
CA MET A 261 -22.38 7.83 -5.74
C MET A 261 -23.83 8.33 -5.61
N SER A 262 -24.74 7.42 -5.30
CA SER A 262 -26.08 7.79 -4.90
C SER A 262 -26.08 8.46 -3.51
N HIS A 263 -27.06 9.34 -3.25
CA HIS A 263 -27.18 9.97 -1.92
C HIS A 263 -27.27 8.92 -0.81
N ASN A 264 -27.99 7.83 -1.02
CA ASN A 264 -28.11 6.73 -0.06
C ASN A 264 -26.75 6.02 0.20
N ASP A 265 -25.91 5.86 -0.82
CA ASP A 265 -24.58 5.27 -0.65
C ASP A 265 -23.64 6.20 0.09
N VAL A 266 -23.70 7.51 -0.19
CA VAL A 266 -22.95 8.53 0.57
C VAL A 266 -23.35 8.51 2.04
N GLU A 267 -24.64 8.49 2.32
CA GLU A 267 -25.17 8.43 3.69
C GLU A 267 -24.75 7.16 4.43
N ARG A 268 -24.77 5.99 3.77
CA ARG A 268 -24.29 4.73 4.34
C ARG A 268 -22.80 4.76 4.64
N PHE A 269 -22.01 5.30 3.71
CA PHE A 269 -20.57 5.45 3.92
C PHE A 269 -20.29 6.36 5.13
N GLU A 270 -20.95 7.52 5.18
CA GLU A 270 -20.73 8.51 6.24
C GLU A 270 -21.32 8.07 7.59
N ALA A 271 -22.35 7.23 7.59
CA ALA A 271 -22.82 6.57 8.81
C ALA A 271 -21.77 5.62 9.42
N ALA A 272 -20.94 5.00 8.56
CA ALA A 272 -19.93 4.04 8.96
C ALA A 272 -18.58 4.72 9.32
N ALA A 273 -18.12 5.66 8.51
CA ALA A 273 -16.76 6.23 8.60
C ALA A 273 -16.74 7.78 8.61
N GLY A 274 -17.88 8.43 8.89
CA GLY A 274 -18.00 9.89 8.86
C GLY A 274 -17.10 10.59 9.86
N VAL A 275 -16.88 9.99 11.03
CA VAL A 275 -15.97 10.55 12.04
C VAL A 275 -14.55 10.65 11.51
N LEU A 276 -14.05 9.61 10.85
CA LEU A 276 -12.71 9.66 10.25
C LEU A 276 -12.63 10.65 9.08
N LEU A 277 -13.70 10.82 8.30
CA LEU A 277 -13.73 11.85 7.25
C LEU A 277 -13.51 13.25 7.86
N GLU A 278 -14.21 13.58 8.97
CA GLU A 278 -14.07 14.85 9.67
C GLU A 278 -12.66 15.02 10.28
N GLU A 279 -12.13 14.00 10.94
CA GLU A 279 -10.76 14.00 11.47
C GLU A 279 -9.70 14.26 10.38
N LEU A 280 -10.00 13.86 9.17
CA LEU A 280 -9.16 14.07 8.01
C LEU A 280 -9.46 15.37 7.24
N GLY A 281 -10.44 16.17 7.68
CA GLY A 281 -10.82 17.44 7.07
C GLY A 281 -11.63 17.28 5.77
N TYR A 282 -12.23 16.11 5.52
CA TYR A 282 -13.19 15.94 4.44
C TYR A 282 -14.58 16.39 4.87
N GLU A 283 -15.22 17.23 4.07
CA GLU A 283 -16.60 17.67 4.31
C GLU A 283 -17.59 16.50 4.19
N ARG A 284 -18.57 16.44 5.09
CA ARG A 284 -19.66 15.47 5.02
C ARG A 284 -20.84 16.03 4.25
N ALA A 285 -21.41 15.23 3.38
CA ALA A 285 -22.66 15.54 2.70
C ALA A 285 -23.91 15.15 3.53
N CYS A 286 -23.76 14.17 4.44
CA CYS A 286 -24.84 13.63 5.27
C CYS A 286 -24.41 13.60 6.75
N PRO A 287 -24.25 14.77 7.42
CA PRO A 287 -23.79 14.82 8.82
C PRO A 287 -24.76 14.14 9.79
N HIS A 288 -26.03 14.03 9.43
CA HIS A 288 -27.10 13.42 10.22
C HIS A 288 -27.67 12.18 9.50
N ALA A 289 -26.92 11.07 9.52
CA ALA A 289 -27.36 9.83 8.92
C ALA A 289 -28.66 9.32 9.53
N VAL A 290 -29.57 8.82 8.71
CA VAL A 290 -30.84 8.22 9.15
C VAL A 290 -30.61 6.98 10.02
N PRO A 291 -31.56 6.62 10.94
CA PRO A 291 -31.38 5.48 11.83
C PRO A 291 -31.07 4.17 11.12
N ILE A 292 -31.66 3.91 9.96
CA ILE A 292 -31.44 2.69 9.20
C ILE A 292 -30.02 2.59 8.65
N ALA A 293 -29.42 3.70 8.21
CA ALA A 293 -28.01 3.73 7.76
C ALA A 293 -27.04 3.41 8.91
N ARG A 294 -27.32 3.93 10.11
CA ARG A 294 -26.54 3.62 11.33
C ARG A 294 -26.68 2.17 11.74
N GLN A 295 -27.89 1.58 11.63
CA GLN A 295 -28.11 0.16 11.94
C GLN A 295 -27.34 -0.74 11.00
N HIS A 296 -27.34 -0.46 9.69
CA HIS A 296 -26.57 -1.20 8.70
C HIS A 296 -25.05 -1.09 8.99
N ALA A 297 -24.55 0.11 9.23
CA ALA A 297 -23.17 0.34 9.60
C ALA A 297 -22.77 -0.48 10.85
N ALA A 298 -23.59 -0.43 11.92
CA ALA A 298 -23.33 -1.18 13.15
C ALA A 298 -23.32 -2.71 12.93
N ALA A 299 -24.25 -3.23 12.11
CA ALA A 299 -24.28 -4.65 11.75
C ALA A 299 -23.02 -5.10 11.02
N VAL A 300 -22.59 -4.35 10.00
CA VAL A 300 -21.35 -4.62 9.26
C VAL A 300 -20.14 -4.54 10.18
N GLN A 301 -20.04 -3.51 11.00
CA GLN A 301 -18.95 -3.34 11.97
C GLN A 301 -18.84 -4.53 12.92
N SER A 302 -19.96 -4.99 13.51
CA SER A 302 -19.95 -6.14 14.42
C SER A 302 -19.40 -7.41 13.78
N ILE A 303 -19.74 -7.67 12.50
CA ILE A 303 -19.25 -8.84 11.75
C ILE A 303 -17.77 -8.70 11.43
N LEU A 304 -17.34 -7.52 10.97
CA LEU A 304 -15.95 -7.30 10.58
C LEU A 304 -15.00 -7.27 11.78
N THR A 305 -15.38 -6.63 12.89
CA THR A 305 -14.56 -6.58 14.11
C THR A 305 -14.27 -7.99 14.63
N LYS A 306 -15.28 -8.88 14.67
CA LYS A 306 -15.07 -10.29 15.06
C LYS A 306 -14.09 -11.02 14.15
N LYS A 307 -14.09 -10.72 12.85
CA LYS A 307 -13.19 -11.33 11.89
C LYS A 307 -11.76 -10.78 12.00
N PHE A 308 -11.62 -9.48 12.18
CA PHE A 308 -10.31 -8.85 12.30
C PHE A 308 -9.61 -9.15 13.62
N ALA A 309 -10.36 -9.34 14.71
CA ALA A 309 -9.82 -9.83 15.99
C ALA A 309 -9.20 -11.25 15.92
N VAL A 310 -9.51 -12.03 14.88
CA VAL A 310 -8.92 -13.37 14.63
C VAL A 310 -7.73 -13.31 13.68
N LEU A 311 -7.52 -12.20 12.99
CA LEU A 311 -6.44 -12.01 12.00
C LEU A 311 -5.26 -11.18 12.56
N TYR A 312 -5.36 -10.71 13.78
CA TYR A 312 -4.35 -10.02 14.60
C TYR A 312 -4.20 -10.73 15.95
#